data_a0ff77decd090b10f92ec5d4d5fe1e62
#
_entry.id   a0ff77decd090b10f92ec5d4d5fe1e62
#
_cell.length_a   1.000
_cell.length_b   1.000
_cell.length_c   1.000
_cell.angle_alpha   90.00
_cell.angle_beta   90.00
_cell.angle_gamma   90.00
#
_symmetry.space_group_name_H-M   'P 1'
#
loop_
_entity.id
_entity.type
_entity.pdbx_description
1 polymer ?
#
loop_
_entity_poly.entity_id
_entity_poly.type
_entity_poly.pdbx_seq_one_letter_code
_entity_poly.pdbx_strand_id
1 'polypeptide(L)'
;MKYYSTNKKVNGESLENAVIKGLAEDKGLFMPDHITEIPSLFYENIDKMSFQEMAYTAAYMMFGDDVHANMLRTIVYDTLSFDVPLVKVEDNIYSLELFHGPTLAFKDVGGRFMSRMLSYFIQRQHDNNKLINVLVAPGTKITFKPAYTPI
;
A
#
# COMPACT_ATOMS: atom_id res chain seq x y z
N MET A 1 -10.77 -10.94 0.90
CA MET A 1 -10.85 -10.49 -0.53
C MET A 1 -10.07 -11.46 -1.41
N LYS A 2 -10.50 -11.68 -2.68
CA LYS A 2 -9.78 -12.53 -3.64
C LYS A 2 -9.25 -11.70 -4.80
N TYR A 3 -8.21 -12.21 -5.47
CA TYR A 3 -7.53 -11.49 -6.54
C TYR A 3 -7.53 -12.31 -7.83
N TYR A 4 -7.68 -11.64 -8.95
CA TYR A 4 -7.56 -12.22 -10.29
C TYR A 4 -6.46 -11.50 -11.09
N SER A 5 -5.96 -12.15 -12.14
CA SER A 5 -5.02 -11.50 -13.05
C SER A 5 -5.73 -10.70 -14.16
N THR A 6 -5.15 -9.58 -14.57
CA THR A 6 -5.68 -8.80 -15.70
C THR A 6 -5.76 -9.59 -17.00
N ASN A 7 -4.93 -10.62 -17.15
CA ASN A 7 -4.97 -11.56 -18.29
C ASN A 7 -5.98 -12.71 -18.12
N LYS A 8 -6.73 -12.72 -16.98
CA LYS A 8 -7.86 -13.61 -16.69
C LYS A 8 -7.56 -15.11 -16.66
N LYS A 9 -6.30 -15.53 -16.58
CA LYS A 9 -5.92 -16.95 -16.48
C LYS A 9 -5.68 -17.40 -15.03
N VAL A 10 -5.58 -16.45 -14.10
CA VAL A 10 -5.42 -16.70 -12.66
C VAL A 10 -6.56 -16.03 -11.92
N ASN A 11 -7.24 -16.81 -11.06
CA ASN A 11 -8.37 -16.36 -10.24
C ASN A 11 -8.27 -16.92 -8.82
N GLY A 12 -8.85 -16.19 -7.87
CA GLY A 12 -9.02 -16.66 -6.49
C GLY A 12 -7.76 -16.62 -5.64
N GLU A 13 -6.72 -15.90 -6.06
CA GLU A 13 -5.50 -15.72 -5.27
C GLU A 13 -5.75 -14.94 -3.98
N SER A 14 -4.92 -15.21 -2.97
CA SER A 14 -4.90 -14.44 -1.73
C SER A 14 -4.13 -13.13 -1.90
N LEU A 15 -4.39 -12.15 -1.02
CA LEU A 15 -3.58 -10.93 -0.96
C LEU A 15 -2.09 -11.24 -0.71
N GLU A 16 -1.81 -12.17 0.21
CA GLU A 16 -0.45 -12.60 0.51
C GLU A 16 0.29 -13.07 -0.74
N ASN A 17 -0.32 -13.99 -1.49
CA ASN A 17 0.28 -14.50 -2.73
C ASN A 17 0.44 -13.41 -3.78
N ALA A 18 -0.56 -12.53 -3.93
CA ALA A 18 -0.51 -11.42 -4.88
C ALA A 18 0.64 -10.45 -4.57
N VAL A 19 0.83 -10.12 -3.28
CA VAL A 19 1.92 -9.23 -2.85
C VAL A 19 3.29 -9.87 -3.01
N ILE A 20 3.44 -11.16 -2.63
CA ILE A 20 4.73 -11.86 -2.70
C ILE A 20 5.14 -12.14 -4.15
N LYS A 21 4.20 -12.57 -4.99
CA LYS A 21 4.49 -12.83 -6.42
C LYS A 21 4.72 -11.54 -7.24
N GLY A 22 4.04 -10.46 -6.88
CA GLY A 22 4.06 -9.18 -7.61
C GLY A 22 3.36 -9.25 -8.97
N LEU A 23 3.65 -10.24 -9.80
CA LEU A 23 2.97 -10.54 -11.07
C LEU A 23 2.38 -11.94 -11.06
N ALA A 24 1.24 -12.10 -11.71
CA ALA A 24 0.63 -13.40 -11.93
C ALA A 24 1.45 -14.25 -12.91
N GLU A 25 1.26 -15.57 -12.88
CA GLU A 25 1.98 -16.52 -13.75
C GLU A 25 1.71 -16.27 -15.25
N ASP A 26 0.56 -15.71 -15.57
CA ASP A 26 0.18 -15.28 -16.91
C ASP A 26 0.72 -13.89 -17.30
N LYS A 27 1.59 -13.30 -16.46
CA LYS A 27 2.18 -11.96 -16.60
C LYS A 27 1.17 -10.80 -16.46
N GLY A 28 -0.04 -11.07 -16.02
CA GLY A 28 -1.05 -10.06 -15.65
C GLY A 28 -0.78 -9.45 -14.29
N LEU A 29 -1.33 -8.27 -14.04
CA LEU A 29 -1.37 -7.65 -12.73
C LEU A 29 -2.46 -8.29 -11.87
N PHE A 30 -2.24 -8.40 -10.57
CA PHE A 30 -3.28 -8.81 -9.64
C PHE A 30 -4.24 -7.65 -9.35
N MET A 31 -5.52 -7.92 -9.48
CA MET A 31 -6.60 -6.99 -9.20
C MET A 31 -7.58 -7.65 -8.22
N PRO A 32 -8.17 -6.87 -7.28
CA PRO A 32 -9.18 -7.40 -6.37
C PRO A 32 -10.46 -7.77 -7.16
N ASP A 33 -11.15 -8.80 -6.70
CA ASP A 33 -12.41 -9.26 -7.29
C ASP A 33 -13.57 -8.27 -7.06
N HIS A 34 -13.47 -7.46 -6.02
CA HIS A 34 -14.39 -6.36 -5.73
C HIS A 34 -13.66 -5.24 -4.96
N ILE A 35 -14.25 -4.06 -4.94
CA ILE A 35 -13.82 -2.93 -4.13
C ILE A 35 -14.93 -2.66 -3.13
N THR A 36 -14.61 -2.73 -1.84
CA THR A 36 -15.58 -2.43 -0.78
C THR A 36 -15.89 -0.93 -0.76
N GLU A 37 -17.17 -0.59 -0.75
CA GLU A 37 -17.61 0.81 -0.69
C GLU A 37 -17.27 1.41 0.68
N ILE A 38 -16.75 2.63 0.65
CA ILE A 38 -16.50 3.40 1.86
C ILE A 38 -17.83 3.93 2.38
N PRO A 39 -18.17 3.73 3.69
CA PRO A 39 -19.43 4.19 4.25
C PRO A 39 -19.65 5.70 4.12
N SER A 40 -20.90 6.14 3.94
CA SER A 40 -21.26 7.57 3.82
C SER A 40 -20.77 8.41 5.01
N LEU A 41 -20.78 7.83 6.20
CA LEU A 41 -20.27 8.47 7.43
C LEU A 41 -18.81 8.94 7.31
N PHE A 42 -18.00 8.27 6.51
CA PHE A 42 -16.63 8.71 6.21
C PHE A 42 -16.64 10.06 5.49
N TYR A 43 -17.46 10.20 4.46
CA TYR A 43 -17.54 11.44 3.67
C TYR A 43 -18.14 12.60 4.45
N GLU A 44 -19.04 12.32 5.39
CA GLU A 44 -19.63 13.32 6.29
C GLU A 44 -18.64 13.89 7.31
N ASN A 45 -17.52 13.18 7.56
CA ASN A 45 -16.54 13.57 8.55
C ASN A 45 -15.12 13.76 7.99
N ILE A 46 -14.95 13.65 6.69
CA ILE A 46 -13.62 13.68 6.04
C ILE A 46 -12.84 14.97 6.32
N ASP A 47 -13.54 16.08 6.49
CA ASP A 47 -12.97 17.39 6.83
C ASP A 47 -12.34 17.46 8.23
N LYS A 48 -12.70 16.52 9.12
CA LYS A 48 -12.18 16.42 10.49
C LYS A 48 -11.09 15.38 10.66
N MET A 49 -10.83 14.61 9.61
CA MET A 49 -9.87 13.52 9.65
C MET A 49 -8.48 13.98 9.21
N SER A 50 -7.46 13.46 9.86
CA SER A 50 -6.08 13.56 9.38
C SER A 50 -5.89 12.76 8.09
N PHE A 51 -4.86 13.09 7.32
CA PHE A 51 -4.53 12.34 6.11
C PHE A 51 -4.27 10.86 6.37
N GLN A 52 -3.58 10.53 7.48
CA GLN A 52 -3.36 9.14 7.88
C GLN A 52 -4.66 8.41 8.25
N GLU A 53 -5.61 9.07 8.89
CA GLU A 53 -6.92 8.46 9.21
C GLU A 53 -7.73 8.19 7.95
N MET A 54 -7.77 9.11 7.01
CA MET A 54 -8.38 8.91 5.69
C MET A 54 -7.74 7.73 4.96
N ALA A 55 -6.41 7.70 4.91
CA ALA A 55 -5.67 6.64 4.25
C ALA A 55 -5.85 5.27 4.94
N TYR A 56 -5.91 5.24 6.28
CA TYR A 56 -6.18 4.01 7.02
C TYR A 56 -7.58 3.47 6.73
N THR A 57 -8.60 4.34 6.69
CA THR A 57 -9.96 3.93 6.36
C THR A 57 -10.02 3.32 4.96
N ALA A 58 -9.43 3.96 3.97
CA ALA A 58 -9.35 3.43 2.60
C ALA A 58 -8.60 2.09 2.54
N ALA A 59 -7.46 1.99 3.22
CA ALA A 59 -6.67 0.76 3.28
C ALA A 59 -7.44 -0.36 4.00
N TYR A 60 -8.19 -0.05 5.05
CA TYR A 60 -8.99 -1.03 5.78
C TYR A 60 -10.12 -1.61 4.92
N MET A 61 -10.78 -0.79 4.10
CA MET A 61 -11.79 -1.26 3.16
C MET A 61 -11.22 -2.22 2.11
N MET A 62 -9.95 -2.07 1.74
CA MET A 62 -9.29 -2.91 0.74
C MET A 62 -8.57 -4.13 1.33
N PHE A 63 -8.04 -4.05 2.54
CA PHE A 63 -7.10 -5.04 3.07
C PHE A 63 -7.48 -5.55 4.47
N GLY A 64 -8.53 -5.02 5.09
CA GLY A 64 -8.90 -5.33 6.47
C GLY A 64 -9.29 -6.79 6.73
N ASP A 65 -9.74 -7.51 5.70
CA ASP A 65 -10.03 -8.94 5.79
C ASP A 65 -8.77 -9.82 5.80
N ASP A 66 -7.67 -9.31 5.26
CA ASP A 66 -6.44 -10.08 5.03
C ASP A 66 -5.29 -9.65 5.97
N VAL A 67 -5.33 -8.40 6.45
CA VAL A 67 -4.29 -7.81 7.30
C VAL A 67 -4.88 -7.39 8.64
N HIS A 68 -4.24 -7.81 9.73
CA HIS A 68 -4.68 -7.45 11.07
C HIS A 68 -4.76 -5.93 11.27
N ALA A 69 -5.88 -5.43 11.80
CA ALA A 69 -6.20 -3.99 11.88
C ALA A 69 -5.06 -3.12 12.47
N ASN A 70 -4.45 -3.56 13.58
CA ASN A 70 -3.35 -2.82 14.22
C ASN A 70 -2.11 -2.75 13.32
N MET A 71 -1.80 -3.85 12.62
CA MET A 71 -0.66 -3.89 11.69
C MET A 71 -0.91 -3.03 10.46
N LEU A 72 -2.12 -3.09 9.91
CA LEU A 72 -2.49 -2.24 8.79
C LEU A 72 -2.40 -0.76 9.16
N ARG A 73 -2.85 -0.39 10.36
CA ARG A 73 -2.69 0.97 10.88
C ARG A 73 -1.22 1.37 10.95
N THR A 74 -0.36 0.54 11.53
CA THR A 74 1.08 0.80 11.59
C THR A 74 1.68 0.97 10.20
N ILE A 75 1.34 0.07 9.25
CA ILE A 75 1.80 0.14 7.86
C ILE A 75 1.43 1.48 7.22
N VAL A 76 0.17 1.91 7.37
CA VAL A 76 -0.31 3.16 6.79
C VAL A 76 0.37 4.38 7.40
N TYR A 77 0.41 4.47 8.74
CA TYR A 77 1.00 5.60 9.44
C TYR A 77 2.51 5.73 9.19
N ASP A 78 3.22 4.62 9.17
CA ASP A 78 4.64 4.62 8.82
C ASP A 78 4.88 4.99 7.34
N THR A 79 4.00 4.55 6.45
CA THR A 79 4.07 4.91 5.03
C THR A 79 3.94 6.41 4.83
N LEU A 80 2.92 7.00 5.46
CA LEU A 80 2.56 8.40 5.34
C LEU A 80 3.10 9.23 6.53
N SER A 81 4.39 9.06 6.84
CA SER A 81 5.09 9.80 7.90
C SER A 81 5.63 11.16 7.45
N PHE A 82 5.21 11.63 6.29
CA PHE A 82 5.54 12.93 5.72
C PHE A 82 4.27 13.64 5.24
N ASP A 83 4.34 14.95 5.12
CA ASP A 83 3.20 15.77 4.72
C ASP A 83 2.85 15.57 3.24
N VAL A 84 1.56 15.64 2.96
CA VAL A 84 1.00 15.61 1.60
C VAL A 84 0.05 16.79 1.48
N PRO A 85 0.59 18.02 1.35
CA PRO A 85 -0.23 19.22 1.34
C PRO A 85 -0.99 19.39 0.03
N LEU A 86 -2.17 20.00 0.14
CA LEU A 86 -2.95 20.48 -0.99
C LEU A 86 -2.65 21.98 -1.15
N VAL A 87 -1.83 22.32 -2.13
CA VAL A 87 -1.35 23.70 -2.36
C VAL A 87 -2.20 24.36 -3.45
N LYS A 88 -2.75 25.55 -3.15
CA LYS A 88 -3.46 26.35 -4.14
C LYS A 88 -2.45 26.95 -5.12
N VAL A 89 -2.63 26.67 -6.42
CA VAL A 89 -1.79 27.21 -7.50
C VAL A 89 -2.41 28.49 -8.04
N GLU A 90 -3.71 28.46 -8.36
CA GLU A 90 -4.54 29.60 -8.74
C GLU A 90 -6.00 29.36 -8.39
N ASP A 91 -6.92 30.25 -8.76
CA ASP A 91 -8.33 30.07 -8.42
C ASP A 91 -8.89 28.77 -8.98
N ASN A 92 -9.45 27.93 -8.09
CA ASN A 92 -10.00 26.60 -8.37
C ASN A 92 -8.99 25.55 -8.89
N ILE A 93 -7.68 25.84 -8.87
CA ILE A 93 -6.63 24.88 -9.24
C ILE A 93 -5.72 24.62 -8.04
N TYR A 94 -5.57 23.35 -7.68
CA TYR A 94 -4.78 22.89 -6.56
C TYR A 94 -3.81 21.78 -6.99
N SER A 95 -2.63 21.77 -6.40
CA SER A 95 -1.65 20.70 -6.51
C SER A 95 -1.65 19.85 -5.24
N LEU A 96 -1.88 18.54 -5.37
CA LEU A 96 -1.62 17.60 -4.29
C LEU A 96 -0.16 17.17 -4.37
N GLU A 97 0.66 17.66 -3.42
CA GLU A 97 2.10 17.48 -3.44
C GLU A 97 2.52 16.17 -2.77
N LEU A 98 2.80 15.14 -3.55
CA LEU A 98 3.21 13.80 -3.08
C LEU A 98 4.73 13.63 -2.93
N PHE A 99 5.52 14.68 -3.18
CA PHE A 99 6.98 14.58 -3.29
C PHE A 99 7.75 15.01 -2.02
N HIS A 100 7.09 15.11 -0.87
CA HIS A 100 7.75 15.47 0.40
C HIS A 100 8.32 14.26 1.16
N GLY A 101 8.30 13.08 0.55
CA GLY A 101 8.87 11.86 1.13
C GLY A 101 10.41 11.80 1.00
N PRO A 102 11.03 10.73 1.54
CA PRO A 102 12.49 10.62 1.64
C PRO A 102 13.26 10.67 0.31
N THR A 103 12.63 10.28 -0.80
CA THR A 103 13.26 10.29 -2.14
C THR A 103 12.84 11.49 -2.98
N LEU A 104 12.01 12.37 -2.42
CA LEU A 104 11.44 13.55 -3.10
C LEU A 104 10.66 13.16 -4.38
N ALA A 105 10.04 12.00 -4.38
CA ALA A 105 9.25 11.48 -5.48
C ALA A 105 7.90 10.93 -5.01
N PHE A 106 6.84 11.09 -5.82
CA PHE A 106 5.50 10.58 -5.50
C PHE A 106 5.46 9.07 -5.23
N LYS A 107 6.42 8.33 -5.75
CA LYS A 107 6.55 6.87 -5.56
C LYS A 107 6.85 6.46 -4.12
N ASP A 108 7.27 7.41 -3.26
CA ASP A 108 7.47 7.12 -1.84
C ASP A 108 6.21 6.58 -1.18
N VAL A 109 5.03 7.08 -1.55
CA VAL A 109 3.75 6.58 -1.03
C VAL A 109 3.56 5.09 -1.36
N GLY A 110 3.57 4.74 -2.65
CA GLY A 110 3.34 3.37 -3.10
C GLY A 110 4.49 2.43 -2.74
N GLY A 111 5.73 2.85 -2.90
CA GLY A 111 6.92 2.03 -2.62
C GLY A 111 7.06 1.68 -1.14
N ARG A 112 6.80 2.63 -0.25
CA ARG A 112 6.83 2.40 1.20
C ARG A 112 5.69 1.51 1.65
N PHE A 113 4.48 1.70 1.13
CA PHE A 113 3.34 0.83 1.42
C PHE A 113 3.61 -0.61 0.97
N MET A 114 4.02 -0.79 -0.28
CA MET A 114 4.34 -2.11 -0.85
C MET A 114 5.41 -2.83 -0.02
N SER A 115 6.50 -2.15 0.35
CA SER A 115 7.59 -2.79 1.11
C SER A 115 7.14 -3.26 2.49
N ARG A 116 6.26 -2.50 3.17
CA ARG A 116 5.74 -2.87 4.48
C ARG A 116 4.74 -4.02 4.41
N MET A 117 3.87 -4.02 3.40
CA MET A 117 2.97 -5.14 3.14
C MET A 117 3.75 -6.42 2.83
N LEU A 118 4.78 -6.32 1.99
CA LEU A 118 5.64 -7.45 1.67
C LEU A 118 6.35 -7.98 2.94
N SER A 119 6.94 -7.09 3.76
CA SER A 119 7.56 -7.48 5.01
C SER A 119 6.60 -8.16 5.97
N TYR A 120 5.36 -7.66 6.08
CA TYR A 120 4.32 -8.26 6.91
C TYR A 120 4.03 -9.70 6.51
N PHE A 121 3.84 -9.99 5.22
CA PHE A 121 3.54 -11.33 4.75
C PHE A 121 4.74 -12.28 4.81
N ILE A 122 5.95 -11.80 4.52
CA ILE A 122 7.18 -12.61 4.65
C ILE A 122 7.36 -13.08 6.08
N GLN A 123 7.19 -12.22 7.07
CA GLN A 123 7.35 -12.57 8.48
C GLN A 123 6.33 -13.62 8.95
N ARG A 124 5.15 -13.68 8.35
CA ARG A 124 4.12 -14.67 8.67
C ARG A 124 4.43 -16.08 8.13
N GLN A 125 5.24 -16.18 7.07
CA GLN A 125 5.55 -17.48 6.45
C GLN A 125 6.49 -18.36 7.29
N HIS A 126 6.97 -17.93 8.45
CA HIS A 126 7.83 -18.70 9.37
C HIS A 126 9.09 -19.36 8.73
N ASP A 127 9.36 -19.08 7.46
CA ASP A 127 10.52 -19.62 6.76
C ASP A 127 11.65 -18.58 6.79
N ASN A 128 12.34 -18.50 7.93
CA ASN A 128 13.41 -17.52 8.17
C ASN A 128 14.61 -17.67 7.20
N ASN A 129 14.59 -18.66 6.30
CA ASN A 129 15.66 -18.94 5.35
C ASN A 129 15.34 -18.49 3.91
N LYS A 130 14.13 -18.00 3.63
CA LYS A 130 13.80 -17.51 2.29
C LYS A 130 14.30 -16.09 2.07
N LEU A 131 15.28 -15.96 1.20
CA LEU A 131 15.72 -14.67 0.67
C LEU A 131 14.74 -14.22 -0.42
N ILE A 132 14.05 -13.10 -0.22
CA ILE A 132 13.21 -12.51 -1.25
C ILE A 132 13.97 -11.34 -1.88
N ASN A 133 14.27 -11.47 -3.17
CA ASN A 133 14.92 -10.43 -3.94
C ASN A 133 13.88 -9.56 -4.63
N VAL A 134 13.89 -8.27 -4.36
CA VAL A 134 13.06 -7.29 -5.07
C VAL A 134 13.93 -6.60 -6.11
N LEU A 135 13.59 -6.81 -7.38
CA LEU A 135 14.25 -6.13 -8.49
C LEU A 135 13.57 -4.78 -8.75
N VAL A 136 14.36 -3.72 -8.66
CA VAL A 136 13.90 -2.36 -8.95
C VAL A 136 14.53 -1.89 -10.25
N ALA A 137 13.72 -1.44 -11.20
CA ALA A 137 14.23 -0.90 -12.47
C ALA A 137 15.07 0.37 -12.21
N PRO A 138 16.23 0.53 -12.87
CA PRO A 138 17.08 1.69 -12.69
C PRO A 138 16.35 2.98 -13.08
N GLY A 139 16.44 3.97 -12.21
CA GLY A 139 15.78 5.28 -12.34
C GLY A 139 15.05 5.71 -11.05
N THR A 140 14.75 4.78 -10.14
CA THR A 140 14.20 5.09 -8.84
C THR A 140 14.98 4.31 -7.78
N LYS A 141 15.78 5.01 -6.99
CA LYS A 141 16.54 4.38 -5.90
C LYS A 141 15.59 4.17 -4.72
N ILE A 142 14.91 3.04 -4.67
CA ILE A 142 14.14 2.63 -3.50
C ILE A 142 15.10 1.87 -2.57
N THR A 143 15.48 2.47 -1.47
CA THR A 143 16.29 1.81 -0.47
C THR A 143 15.35 1.11 0.51
N PHE A 144 15.20 -0.20 0.38
CA PHE A 144 14.52 -1.00 1.39
C PHE A 144 15.47 -1.23 2.55
N LYS A 145 15.21 -0.59 3.69
CA LYS A 145 15.74 -1.07 4.95
C LYS A 145 14.73 -2.07 5.52
N PRO A 146 15.12 -3.29 5.85
CA PRO A 146 14.28 -4.16 6.66
C PRO A 146 14.18 -3.50 8.04
N ALA A 147 13.12 -2.75 8.25
CA ALA A 147 12.87 -2.09 9.52
C ALA A 147 11.71 -2.78 10.22
N TYR A 148 12.02 -3.92 10.79
CA TYR A 148 11.33 -4.39 12.00
C TYR A 148 12.28 -5.29 12.76
N THR A 149 12.97 -4.72 13.73
CA THR A 149 13.43 -5.47 14.90
C THR A 149 12.20 -5.58 15.81
N PRO A 150 11.75 -6.77 16.18
CA PRO A 150 10.70 -6.89 17.19
C PRO A 150 11.24 -6.34 18.51
N ILE A 151 10.45 -5.47 19.15
CA ILE A 151 10.60 -5.11 20.57
C ILE A 151 10.01 -6.22 21.39
#